data_93e2ab451028bd7c09d59d9e32ecaf01
#
_entry.id   93e2ab451028bd7c09d59d9e32ecaf01
#
_cell.length_a   1.000
_cell.length_b   1.000
_cell.length_c   1.000
_cell.angle_alpha   90.00
_cell.angle_beta   90.00
_cell.angle_gamma   90.00
#
_symmetry.space_group_name_H-M   'P 1'
#
loop_
_entity.id
_entity.type
_entity.pdbx_description
1 polymer ?
#
loop_
_entity_poly.entity_id
_entity_poly.type
_entity_poly.pdbx_seq_one_letter_code
_entity_poly.pdbx_strand_id
1 'polypeptide(L)'
;VVGWITSIVQQAEASQKRINEFLKEDPEIESGKGVRKKIIGNLEFKNVSLKYPETGIKALSNINLSIPSGTTLGIIGNIGSGKTTLLDTILRLYDPTEGKIILDGHDLKEFKLDELRNTIGYVPQNSFLFSESIEDNIRFGNPKASNKAIQKNAKKAVVHNNIIKFKDGYKTLLGERGVTLSGGQIQRISIARALIKHPQILLLDDCLSAVDTDTEDEILKHLKSITKDRTTIIVSHRISSLKHADNIIVVQNGKIVQQGQHTDLVGIMGYYKELFEIQQVGSSK
;
A
#
# COMPACT_ATOMS: atom_id res chain seq x y z
N VAL A 1 3.76 -27.56 -51.22
CA VAL A 1 3.38 -28.17 -49.95
C VAL A 1 4.57 -28.26 -48.99
N VAL A 2 5.74 -28.76 -49.40
CA VAL A 2 6.92 -28.92 -48.52
C VAL A 2 7.37 -27.54 -47.98
N GLY A 3 7.52 -26.52 -48.85
CA GLY A 3 7.95 -25.17 -48.39
C GLY A 3 7.00 -24.51 -47.40
N TRP A 4 5.70 -24.73 -47.52
CA TRP A 4 4.71 -24.25 -46.58
C TRP A 4 4.83 -24.96 -45.21
N ILE A 5 5.02 -26.24 -45.18
CA ILE A 5 5.23 -27.02 -43.95
C ILE A 5 6.52 -26.56 -43.26
N THR A 6 7.61 -26.37 -44.01
CA THR A 6 8.89 -25.91 -43.47
C THR A 6 8.73 -24.53 -42.82
N SER A 7 7.98 -23.60 -43.46
CA SER A 7 7.71 -22.28 -42.90
C SER A 7 6.95 -22.32 -41.57
N ILE A 8 5.92 -23.22 -41.49
CA ILE A 8 5.14 -23.38 -40.25
C ILE A 8 6.03 -23.92 -39.12
N VAL A 9 6.88 -24.95 -39.45
CA VAL A 9 7.79 -25.51 -38.44
C VAL A 9 8.78 -24.46 -37.94
N GLN A 10 9.36 -23.63 -38.80
CA GLN A 10 10.26 -22.55 -38.39
C GLN A 10 9.57 -21.51 -37.54
N GLN A 11 8.32 -21.15 -37.87
CA GLN A 11 7.54 -20.20 -37.04
C GLN A 11 7.20 -20.80 -35.67
N ALA A 12 6.85 -22.07 -35.61
CA ALA A 12 6.59 -22.80 -34.39
C ALA A 12 7.84 -22.88 -33.51
N GLU A 13 9.01 -23.20 -34.11
CA GLU A 13 10.29 -23.25 -33.40
C GLU A 13 10.66 -21.87 -32.82
N ALA A 14 10.53 -20.81 -33.60
CA ALA A 14 10.80 -19.44 -33.14
C ALA A 14 9.86 -19.01 -31.99
N SER A 15 8.59 -19.37 -32.09
CA SER A 15 7.60 -19.09 -31.05
C SER A 15 7.89 -19.90 -29.78
N GLN A 16 8.21 -21.18 -29.92
CA GLN A 16 8.56 -22.05 -28.80
C GLN A 16 9.84 -21.57 -28.10
N LYS A 17 10.82 -21.10 -28.85
CA LYS A 17 12.04 -20.54 -28.28
C LYS A 17 11.74 -19.32 -27.39
N ARG A 18 10.91 -18.38 -27.84
CA ARG A 18 10.50 -17.20 -27.06
C ARG A 18 9.73 -17.60 -25.79
N ILE A 19 8.82 -18.58 -25.90
CA ILE A 19 8.09 -19.09 -24.73
C ILE A 19 9.07 -19.72 -23.73
N ASN A 20 10.02 -20.51 -24.22
CA ASN A 20 11.01 -21.15 -23.36
C ASN A 20 11.97 -20.15 -22.71
N GLU A 21 12.35 -19.07 -23.40
CA GLU A 21 13.13 -17.96 -22.83
C GLU A 21 12.36 -17.34 -21.66
N PHE A 22 11.09 -16.99 -21.87
CA PHE A 22 10.22 -16.43 -20.83
C PHE A 22 10.02 -17.37 -19.63
N LEU A 23 9.81 -18.66 -19.88
CA LEU A 23 9.62 -19.65 -18.82
C LEU A 23 10.90 -19.99 -18.02
N LYS A 24 12.08 -19.64 -18.54
CA LYS A 24 13.37 -19.81 -17.87
C LYS A 24 13.78 -18.61 -17.02
N GLU A 25 13.06 -17.50 -17.10
CA GLU A 25 13.33 -16.34 -16.25
C GLU A 25 13.06 -16.71 -14.79
N ASP A 26 14.08 -16.59 -13.97
CA ASP A 26 13.97 -16.81 -12.53
C ASP A 26 13.35 -15.55 -11.86
N PRO A 27 12.48 -15.71 -10.87
CA PRO A 27 11.93 -14.56 -10.13
C PRO A 27 13.06 -13.80 -9.42
N GLU A 28 13.13 -12.47 -9.62
CA GLU A 28 14.11 -11.61 -8.92
C GLU A 28 13.95 -11.66 -7.39
N ILE A 29 12.72 -11.90 -6.91
CA ILE A 29 12.41 -12.00 -5.49
C ILE A 29 12.08 -13.43 -5.12
N GLU A 30 13.02 -14.07 -4.45
CA GLU A 30 12.82 -15.43 -3.96
C GLU A 30 12.05 -15.46 -2.63
N SER A 31 11.16 -16.45 -2.49
CA SER A 31 10.46 -16.70 -1.23
C SER A 31 11.42 -17.27 -0.18
N GLY A 32 11.38 -16.70 1.03
CA GLY A 32 12.16 -17.24 2.15
C GLY A 32 11.67 -18.62 2.61
N LYS A 33 12.42 -19.21 3.54
CA LYS A 33 12.09 -20.54 4.10
C LYS A 33 10.90 -20.52 5.06
N GLY A 34 10.52 -19.33 5.53
CA GLY A 34 9.43 -19.10 6.49
C GLY A 34 9.93 -18.98 7.92
N VAL A 35 9.30 -18.11 8.68
CA VAL A 35 9.59 -17.85 10.10
C VAL A 35 8.45 -18.43 10.93
N ARG A 36 8.75 -19.37 11.83
CA ARG A 36 7.75 -20.00 12.72
C ARG A 36 7.41 -19.09 13.91
N LYS A 37 6.96 -17.87 13.63
CA LYS A 37 6.57 -16.91 14.66
C LYS A 37 5.35 -16.11 14.19
N LYS A 38 4.46 -15.82 15.13
CA LYS A 38 3.32 -14.94 14.84
C LYS A 38 3.84 -13.52 14.58
N ILE A 39 3.49 -12.95 13.46
CA ILE A 39 3.85 -11.56 13.11
C ILE A 39 3.03 -10.61 13.98
N ILE A 40 3.70 -9.68 14.65
CA ILE A 40 3.11 -8.61 15.47
C ILE A 40 3.28 -7.23 14.81
N GLY A 41 4.22 -7.10 13.87
CA GLY A 41 4.38 -5.92 13.03
C GLY A 41 5.37 -4.89 13.51
N ASN A 42 6.42 -5.26 14.24
CA ASN A 42 7.55 -4.37 14.57
C ASN A 42 8.50 -4.32 13.38
N LEU A 43 8.67 -3.15 12.76
CA LEU A 43 9.52 -2.96 11.57
C LEU A 43 10.74 -2.12 11.89
N GLU A 44 11.91 -2.56 11.43
CA GLU A 44 13.17 -1.80 11.52
C GLU A 44 13.87 -1.76 10.15
N PHE A 45 14.25 -0.58 9.72
CA PHE A 45 15.11 -0.35 8.56
C PHE A 45 16.51 -0.05 9.04
N LYS A 46 17.49 -0.83 8.59
CA LYS A 46 18.91 -0.68 8.96
C LYS A 46 19.74 -0.38 7.72
N ASN A 47 20.14 0.88 7.54
CA ASN A 47 20.95 1.40 6.45
C ASN A 47 20.39 1.02 5.06
N VAL A 48 19.07 1.07 4.91
CA VAL A 48 18.38 0.62 3.71
C VAL A 48 18.60 1.59 2.57
N SER A 49 19.19 1.10 1.47
CA SER A 49 19.27 1.78 0.19
C SER A 49 18.62 0.92 -0.89
N LEU A 50 17.97 1.55 -1.86
CA LEU A 50 17.41 0.87 -3.02
C LEU A 50 17.73 1.64 -4.29
N LYS A 51 18.30 0.92 -5.25
CA LYS A 51 18.51 1.36 -6.62
C LYS A 51 17.70 0.44 -7.53
N TYR A 52 16.81 1.02 -8.34
CA TYR A 52 16.02 0.23 -9.29
C TYR A 52 16.95 -0.42 -10.34
N PRO A 53 16.88 -1.75 -10.53
CA PRO A 53 17.80 -2.44 -11.44
C PRO A 53 17.66 -1.98 -12.89
N GLU A 54 16.43 -1.72 -13.34
CA GLU A 54 16.11 -1.36 -14.72
C GLU A 54 16.59 0.05 -15.10
N THR A 55 16.41 1.02 -14.20
CA THR A 55 16.66 2.44 -14.48
C THR A 55 17.94 2.98 -13.87
N GLY A 56 18.50 2.26 -12.89
CA GLY A 56 19.65 2.73 -12.12
C GLY A 56 19.34 3.89 -11.15
N ILE A 57 18.07 4.29 -11.00
CA ILE A 57 17.66 5.38 -10.10
C ILE A 57 17.78 4.95 -8.65
N LYS A 58 18.54 5.69 -7.85
CA LYS A 58 18.63 5.49 -6.40
C LYS A 58 17.42 6.11 -5.71
N ALA A 59 16.41 5.29 -5.42
CA ALA A 59 15.14 5.73 -4.86
C ALA A 59 15.16 5.87 -3.33
N LEU A 60 15.98 5.07 -2.63
CA LEU A 60 16.20 5.16 -1.19
C LEU A 60 17.70 5.19 -0.91
N SER A 61 18.11 5.96 0.10
CA SER A 61 19.51 6.15 0.47
C SER A 61 19.70 6.18 1.98
N ASN A 62 20.27 5.12 2.52
CA ASN A 62 20.63 4.98 3.94
C ASN A 62 19.46 5.27 4.90
N ILE A 63 18.30 4.67 4.64
CA ILE A 63 17.14 4.79 5.52
C ILE A 63 17.38 4.01 6.80
N ASN A 64 17.28 4.71 7.93
CA ASN A 64 17.28 4.16 9.27
C ASN A 64 15.98 4.58 9.95
N LEU A 65 15.12 3.62 10.31
CA LEU A 65 13.80 3.88 10.82
C LEU A 65 13.34 2.71 11.68
N SER A 66 12.73 3.00 12.83
CA SER A 66 12.06 2.01 13.67
C SER A 66 10.57 2.36 13.77
N ILE A 67 9.71 1.38 13.55
CA ILE A 67 8.25 1.49 13.61
C ILE A 67 7.76 0.41 14.59
N PRO A 68 7.54 0.76 15.85
CA PRO A 68 7.05 -0.18 16.85
C PRO A 68 5.69 -0.76 16.46
N SER A 69 5.45 -2.03 16.84
CA SER A 69 4.15 -2.67 16.66
C SER A 69 3.04 -1.84 17.31
N GLY A 70 1.90 -1.72 16.61
CA GLY A 70 0.74 -1.00 17.11
C GLY A 70 0.82 0.52 16.99
N THR A 71 1.87 1.08 16.38
CA THR A 71 2.02 2.52 16.15
C THR A 71 1.64 2.92 14.73
N THR A 72 1.32 4.20 14.55
CA THR A 72 1.05 4.81 13.25
C THR A 72 2.23 5.68 12.83
N LEU A 73 2.82 5.36 11.68
CA LEU A 73 3.82 6.19 11.01
C LEU A 73 3.18 7.02 9.90
N GLY A 74 3.35 8.32 9.93
CA GLY A 74 3.06 9.23 8.83
C GLY A 74 4.27 9.41 7.92
N ILE A 75 4.08 9.41 6.61
CA ILE A 75 5.15 9.66 5.62
C ILE A 75 4.69 10.80 4.71
N ILE A 76 5.49 11.84 4.62
CA ILE A 76 5.24 13.00 3.77
C ILE A 76 6.51 13.38 2.98
N GLY A 77 6.36 14.05 1.86
CA GLY A 77 7.46 14.52 1.01
C GLY A 77 7.02 14.77 -0.41
N ASN A 78 7.90 15.33 -1.23
CA ASN A 78 7.64 15.65 -2.62
C ASN A 78 7.32 14.40 -3.47
N ILE A 79 6.71 14.61 -4.64
CA ILE A 79 6.54 13.57 -5.66
C ILE A 79 7.93 13.06 -6.06
N GLY A 80 8.07 11.73 -6.19
CA GLY A 80 9.36 11.10 -6.54
C GLY A 80 10.38 11.05 -5.38
N SER A 81 10.02 11.41 -4.15
CA SER A 81 10.95 11.38 -3.01
C SER A 81 11.27 9.97 -2.46
N GLY A 82 10.58 8.91 -2.92
CA GLY A 82 10.80 7.53 -2.48
C GLY A 82 9.76 6.97 -1.49
N LYS A 83 8.65 7.68 -1.24
CA LYS A 83 7.60 7.25 -0.29
C LYS A 83 6.97 5.90 -0.66
N THR A 84 6.48 5.77 -1.88
CA THR A 84 5.91 4.51 -2.40
C THR A 84 6.97 3.41 -2.45
N THR A 85 8.20 3.74 -2.85
CA THR A 85 9.31 2.79 -2.86
C THR A 85 9.59 2.20 -1.47
N LEU A 86 9.47 3.03 -0.41
CA LEU A 86 9.62 2.55 0.96
C LEU A 86 8.52 1.51 1.31
N LEU A 87 7.27 1.73 0.87
CA LEU A 87 6.19 0.74 1.04
C LEU A 87 6.45 -0.53 0.22
N ASP A 88 6.93 -0.38 -1.01
CA ASP A 88 7.24 -1.49 -1.91
C ASP A 88 8.31 -2.42 -1.33
N THR A 89 9.29 -1.87 -0.59
CA THR A 89 10.30 -2.69 0.11
C THR A 89 9.69 -3.50 1.27
N ILE A 90 8.67 -2.98 1.98
CA ILE A 90 7.95 -3.72 3.02
C ILE A 90 7.14 -4.86 2.42
N LEU A 91 6.54 -4.64 1.24
CA LEU A 91 5.80 -5.65 0.48
C LEU A 91 6.72 -6.68 -0.20
N ARG A 92 8.04 -6.46 -0.16
CA ARG A 92 9.02 -7.19 -0.95
C ARG A 92 8.61 -7.27 -2.42
N LEU A 93 8.23 -6.12 -3.01
CA LEU A 93 8.19 -5.94 -4.46
C LEU A 93 9.60 -5.66 -5.00
N TYR A 94 10.45 -5.08 -4.15
CA TYR A 94 11.89 -4.91 -4.35
C TYR A 94 12.63 -5.23 -3.06
N ASP A 95 13.74 -5.95 -3.16
CA ASP A 95 14.65 -6.14 -2.06
C ASP A 95 15.66 -4.97 -2.00
N PRO A 96 16.06 -4.50 -0.81
CA PRO A 96 17.10 -3.48 -0.68
C PRO A 96 18.40 -3.89 -1.39
N THR A 97 19.05 -2.93 -2.07
CA THR A 97 20.40 -3.12 -2.63
C THR A 97 21.48 -3.08 -1.56
N GLU A 98 21.23 -2.34 -0.47
CA GLU A 98 22.10 -2.25 0.70
C GLU A 98 21.25 -2.22 1.97
N GLY A 99 21.81 -2.70 3.07
CA GLY A 99 21.10 -2.77 4.34
C GLY A 99 20.07 -3.90 4.40
N LYS A 100 19.17 -3.83 5.38
CA LYS A 100 18.13 -4.85 5.59
C LYS A 100 16.91 -4.28 6.29
N ILE A 101 15.77 -4.90 6.06
CA ILE A 101 14.51 -4.63 6.76
C ILE A 101 14.24 -5.81 7.69
N ILE A 102 13.98 -5.51 8.94
CA ILE A 102 13.72 -6.50 9.98
C ILE A 102 12.25 -6.40 10.38
N LEU A 103 11.57 -7.53 10.41
CA LEU A 103 10.20 -7.68 10.91
C LEU A 103 10.22 -8.62 12.10
N ASP A 104 9.82 -8.11 13.27
CA ASP A 104 9.75 -8.87 14.53
C ASP A 104 11.06 -9.59 14.90
N GLY A 105 12.20 -8.97 14.58
CA GLY A 105 13.55 -9.47 14.87
C GLY A 105 14.17 -10.36 13.79
N HIS A 106 13.46 -10.67 12.70
CA HIS A 106 13.91 -11.48 11.57
C HIS A 106 14.07 -10.64 10.31
N ASP A 107 15.06 -10.96 9.48
CA ASP A 107 15.19 -10.33 8.16
C ASP A 107 13.93 -10.62 7.33
N LEU A 108 13.42 -9.59 6.64
CA LEU A 108 12.23 -9.71 5.82
C LEU A 108 12.37 -10.78 4.73
N LYS A 109 13.60 -11.05 4.29
CA LYS A 109 13.94 -12.08 3.30
C LYS A 109 13.74 -13.51 3.81
N GLU A 110 13.70 -13.73 5.12
CA GLU A 110 13.48 -15.05 5.72
C GLU A 110 12.03 -15.50 5.64
N PHE A 111 11.09 -14.57 5.51
CA PHE A 111 9.66 -14.88 5.45
C PHE A 111 9.27 -15.47 4.10
N LYS A 112 8.33 -16.42 4.10
CA LYS A 112 7.64 -16.79 2.87
C LYS A 112 6.81 -15.61 2.37
N LEU A 113 6.90 -15.33 1.07
CA LEU A 113 6.22 -14.17 0.47
C LEU A 113 4.71 -14.18 0.72
N ASP A 114 4.08 -15.33 0.59
CA ASP A 114 2.63 -15.47 0.82
C ASP A 114 2.26 -15.21 2.28
N GLU A 115 3.04 -15.74 3.23
CA GLU A 115 2.82 -15.53 4.66
C GLU A 115 3.00 -14.04 5.01
N LEU A 116 4.07 -13.42 4.53
CA LEU A 116 4.35 -11.99 4.71
C LEU A 116 3.20 -11.13 4.14
N ARG A 117 2.91 -11.28 2.85
CA ARG A 117 1.90 -10.47 2.16
C ARG A 117 0.50 -10.71 2.68
N ASN A 118 0.19 -11.89 3.24
CA ASN A 118 -1.09 -12.15 3.89
C ASN A 118 -1.26 -11.38 5.20
N THR A 119 -0.18 -11.03 5.90
CA THR A 119 -0.24 -10.21 7.12
C THR A 119 -0.28 -8.71 6.84
N ILE A 120 -0.10 -8.29 5.59
CA ILE A 120 -0.10 -6.89 5.18
C ILE A 120 -1.40 -6.57 4.43
N GLY A 121 -2.09 -5.52 4.84
CA GLY A 121 -3.14 -4.87 4.08
C GLY A 121 -2.54 -3.68 3.34
N TYR A 122 -2.68 -3.63 2.03
CA TYR A 122 -2.14 -2.55 1.21
C TYR A 122 -3.23 -1.88 0.40
N VAL A 123 -3.25 -0.56 0.42
CA VAL A 123 -4.10 0.29 -0.42
C VAL A 123 -3.19 1.20 -1.22
N PRO A 124 -3.01 0.95 -2.53
CA PRO A 124 -2.16 1.76 -3.39
C PRO A 124 -2.79 3.12 -3.71
N GLN A 125 -1.97 4.08 -4.11
CA GLN A 125 -2.39 5.41 -4.56
C GLN A 125 -3.43 5.31 -5.69
N ASN A 126 -3.14 4.50 -6.72
CA ASN A 126 -4.07 4.20 -7.81
C ASN A 126 -4.84 2.92 -7.49
N SER A 127 -5.91 3.08 -6.72
CA SER A 127 -6.77 1.97 -6.34
C SER A 127 -7.53 1.41 -7.54
N PHE A 128 -7.52 0.09 -7.71
CA PHE A 128 -8.20 -0.64 -8.77
C PHE A 128 -9.30 -1.54 -8.22
N LEU A 129 -10.42 -1.58 -8.93
CA LEU A 129 -11.52 -2.51 -8.66
C LEU A 129 -11.77 -3.38 -9.91
N PHE A 130 -12.06 -4.64 -9.68
CA PHE A 130 -12.38 -5.60 -10.74
C PHE A 130 -13.80 -5.36 -11.28
N SER A 131 -14.05 -5.75 -12.53
CA SER A 131 -15.37 -5.75 -13.16
C SER A 131 -16.27 -6.86 -12.58
N GLU A 132 -16.45 -6.81 -11.26
CA GLU A 132 -17.19 -7.76 -10.43
C GLU A 132 -18.15 -6.98 -9.50
N SER A 133 -18.92 -7.69 -8.66
CA SER A 133 -19.77 -7.03 -7.68
C SER A 133 -18.93 -6.28 -6.62
N ILE A 134 -19.54 -5.29 -5.94
CA ILE A 134 -18.90 -4.57 -4.84
C ILE A 134 -18.51 -5.55 -3.73
N GLU A 135 -19.38 -6.52 -3.41
CA GLU A 135 -19.08 -7.51 -2.37
C GLU A 135 -17.89 -8.41 -2.75
N ASP A 136 -17.76 -8.82 -4.02
CA ASP A 136 -16.67 -9.65 -4.47
C ASP A 136 -15.36 -8.86 -4.53
N ASN A 137 -15.43 -7.59 -4.89
CA ASN A 137 -14.29 -6.68 -4.78
C ASN A 137 -13.76 -6.56 -3.34
N ILE A 138 -14.63 -6.51 -2.32
CA ILE A 138 -14.20 -6.48 -0.92
C ILE A 138 -13.73 -7.87 -0.48
N ARG A 139 -14.46 -8.94 -0.87
CA ARG A 139 -14.15 -10.34 -0.56
C ARG A 139 -12.81 -10.79 -1.13
N PHE A 140 -12.32 -10.13 -2.19
CA PHE A 140 -11.00 -10.42 -2.74
C PHE A 140 -9.88 -10.37 -1.68
N GLY A 141 -9.99 -9.50 -0.68
CA GLY A 141 -9.04 -9.46 0.44
C GLY A 141 -9.09 -10.68 1.35
N ASN A 142 -10.24 -11.37 1.44
CA ASN A 142 -10.42 -12.61 2.17
C ASN A 142 -11.57 -13.43 1.54
N PRO A 143 -11.26 -14.40 0.66
CA PRO A 143 -12.27 -15.17 -0.06
C PRO A 143 -13.25 -15.94 0.82
N LYS A 144 -12.88 -16.22 2.08
CA LYS A 144 -13.73 -16.93 3.06
C LYS A 144 -14.60 -15.99 3.91
N ALA A 145 -14.56 -14.69 3.64
CA ALA A 145 -15.30 -13.72 4.43
C ALA A 145 -16.82 -13.83 4.25
N SER A 146 -17.56 -13.78 5.34
CA SER A 146 -19.02 -13.73 5.33
C SER A 146 -19.53 -12.36 4.90
N ASN A 147 -20.77 -12.28 4.40
CA ASN A 147 -21.40 -11.00 4.04
C ASN A 147 -21.47 -10.02 5.22
N LYS A 148 -21.63 -10.54 6.47
CA LYS A 148 -21.57 -9.73 7.68
C LYS A 148 -20.19 -9.10 7.90
N ALA A 149 -19.11 -9.83 7.59
CA ALA A 149 -17.74 -9.32 7.66
C ALA A 149 -17.49 -8.25 6.58
N ILE A 150 -18.00 -8.45 5.36
CA ILE A 150 -17.94 -7.48 4.27
C ILE A 150 -18.59 -6.16 4.70
N GLN A 151 -19.84 -6.21 5.17
CA GLN A 151 -20.57 -5.03 5.64
C GLN A 151 -19.87 -4.33 6.80
N LYS A 152 -19.31 -5.10 7.77
CA LYS A 152 -18.55 -4.54 8.89
C LYS A 152 -17.34 -3.74 8.42
N ASN A 153 -16.58 -4.25 7.45
CA ASN A 153 -15.39 -3.55 6.94
C ASN A 153 -15.76 -2.39 6.00
N ALA A 154 -16.87 -2.49 5.26
CA ALA A 154 -17.41 -1.36 4.49
C ALA A 154 -17.87 -0.20 5.41
N LYS A 155 -18.45 -0.49 6.57
CA LYS A 155 -18.77 0.52 7.59
C LYS A 155 -17.51 1.19 8.13
N LYS A 156 -16.48 0.42 8.43
CA LYS A 156 -15.19 0.95 8.89
C LYS A 156 -14.50 1.86 7.86
N ALA A 157 -14.67 1.55 6.58
CA ALA A 157 -14.17 2.37 5.47
C ALA A 157 -15.15 3.49 5.06
N VAL A 158 -16.22 3.73 5.82
CA VAL A 158 -17.22 4.79 5.58
C VAL A 158 -17.84 4.73 4.17
N VAL A 159 -18.00 3.53 3.60
CA VAL A 159 -18.57 3.33 2.27
C VAL A 159 -19.91 2.58 2.27
N HIS A 160 -20.29 1.98 3.40
CA HIS A 160 -21.53 1.21 3.54
C HIS A 160 -22.77 2.00 3.10
N ASN A 161 -22.92 3.23 3.59
CA ASN A 161 -24.08 4.07 3.30
C ASN A 161 -24.18 4.48 1.81
N ASN A 162 -23.06 4.51 1.09
CA ASN A 162 -23.05 4.71 -0.36
C ASN A 162 -23.48 3.43 -1.07
N ILE A 163 -23.00 2.27 -0.62
CA ILE A 163 -23.28 0.98 -1.26
C ILE A 163 -24.78 0.64 -1.19
N ILE A 164 -25.41 0.82 -0.04
CA ILE A 164 -26.84 0.48 0.12
C ILE A 164 -27.80 1.39 -0.66
N LYS A 165 -27.32 2.54 -1.17
CA LYS A 165 -28.08 3.43 -2.05
C LYS A 165 -28.11 2.98 -3.51
N PHE A 166 -27.24 2.06 -3.92
CA PHE A 166 -27.31 1.47 -5.26
C PHE A 166 -28.50 0.51 -5.33
N LYS A 167 -29.09 0.37 -6.51
CA LYS A 167 -30.27 -0.49 -6.75
C LYS A 167 -30.06 -1.91 -6.24
N ASP A 168 -28.89 -2.50 -6.51
CA ASP A 168 -28.54 -3.87 -6.13
C ASP A 168 -27.63 -3.94 -4.90
N GLY A 169 -27.40 -2.81 -4.20
CA GLY A 169 -26.58 -2.72 -3.00
C GLY A 169 -25.18 -3.31 -3.22
N TYR A 170 -24.81 -4.27 -2.37
CA TYR A 170 -23.51 -4.95 -2.46
C TYR A 170 -23.33 -5.82 -3.70
N LYS A 171 -24.43 -6.26 -4.36
CA LYS A 171 -24.40 -7.04 -5.60
C LYS A 171 -24.27 -6.17 -6.86
N THR A 172 -24.18 -4.85 -6.70
CA THR A 172 -23.99 -3.92 -7.81
C THR A 172 -22.69 -4.28 -8.54
N LEU A 173 -22.82 -4.56 -9.85
CA LEU A 173 -21.67 -4.83 -10.73
C LEU A 173 -20.95 -3.54 -11.08
N LEU A 174 -19.63 -3.62 -11.15
CA LEU A 174 -18.71 -2.53 -11.53
C LEU A 174 -18.12 -2.77 -12.91
N GLY A 175 -17.63 -1.72 -13.58
CA GLY A 175 -16.95 -1.79 -14.87
C GLY A 175 -17.77 -1.28 -16.05
N GLU A 176 -17.34 -1.56 -17.30
CA GLU A 176 -17.90 -0.99 -18.54
C GLU A 176 -19.40 -1.21 -18.74
N ARG A 177 -19.96 -2.29 -18.15
CA ARG A 177 -21.39 -2.60 -18.20
C ARG A 177 -22.10 -2.43 -16.85
N GLY A 178 -21.41 -1.85 -15.85
CA GLY A 178 -21.91 -1.64 -14.49
C GLY A 178 -21.88 -0.17 -14.09
N VAL A 179 -22.02 0.07 -12.78
CA VAL A 179 -22.02 1.41 -12.21
C VAL A 179 -20.59 1.97 -12.17
N THR A 180 -20.45 3.23 -12.59
CA THR A 180 -19.21 3.98 -12.41
C THR A 180 -19.19 4.60 -11.01
N LEU A 181 -18.14 4.30 -10.24
CA LEU A 181 -17.92 4.84 -8.90
C LEU A 181 -17.09 6.13 -8.96
N SER A 182 -17.30 7.02 -7.99
CA SER A 182 -16.38 8.15 -7.78
C SER A 182 -15.02 7.67 -7.27
N GLY A 183 -13.95 8.47 -7.48
CA GLY A 183 -12.61 8.15 -6.98
C GLY A 183 -12.59 7.87 -5.48
N GLY A 184 -13.29 8.67 -4.66
CA GLY A 184 -13.41 8.45 -3.22
C GLY A 184 -14.17 7.17 -2.84
N GLN A 185 -15.15 6.72 -3.64
CA GLN A 185 -15.82 5.44 -3.44
C GLN A 185 -14.88 4.27 -3.75
N ILE A 186 -14.10 4.37 -4.84
CA ILE A 186 -13.09 3.37 -5.22
C ILE A 186 -12.04 3.22 -4.10
N GLN A 187 -11.50 4.33 -3.60
CA GLN A 187 -10.54 4.34 -2.50
C GLN A 187 -11.11 3.67 -1.24
N ARG A 188 -12.32 4.03 -0.82
CA ARG A 188 -12.97 3.47 0.37
C ARG A 188 -13.31 1.97 0.24
N ILE A 189 -13.70 1.49 -0.93
CA ILE A 189 -13.88 0.06 -1.19
C ILE A 189 -12.54 -0.67 -1.11
N SER A 190 -11.46 -0.08 -1.63
CA SER A 190 -10.10 -0.64 -1.53
C SER A 190 -9.61 -0.68 -0.08
N ILE A 191 -9.94 0.32 0.75
CA ILE A 191 -9.69 0.28 2.19
C ILE A 191 -10.47 -0.88 2.84
N ALA A 192 -11.76 -1.07 2.53
CA ALA A 192 -12.55 -2.18 3.05
C ALA A 192 -11.95 -3.55 2.66
N ARG A 193 -11.45 -3.68 1.41
CA ARG A 193 -10.71 -4.85 0.90
C ARG A 193 -9.43 -5.13 1.70
N ALA A 194 -8.67 -4.10 2.04
CA ALA A 194 -7.46 -4.27 2.84
C ALA A 194 -7.80 -4.66 4.30
N LEU A 195 -8.81 -4.04 4.89
CA LEU A 195 -9.22 -4.29 6.28
C LEU A 195 -9.81 -5.68 6.51
N ILE A 196 -10.48 -6.29 5.52
CA ILE A 196 -11.13 -7.60 5.67
C ILE A 196 -10.11 -8.75 5.83
N LYS A 197 -8.85 -8.52 5.45
CA LYS A 197 -7.73 -9.45 5.70
C LYS A 197 -7.38 -9.56 7.19
N HIS A 198 -7.84 -8.62 8.02
CA HIS A 198 -7.37 -8.46 9.41
C HIS A 198 -5.84 -8.35 9.50
N PRO A 199 -5.20 -7.45 8.74
CA PRO A 199 -3.75 -7.38 8.63
C PRO A 199 -3.11 -6.96 9.96
N GLN A 200 -1.86 -7.39 10.19
CA GLN A 200 -1.01 -6.90 11.29
C GLN A 200 -0.32 -5.58 10.92
N ILE A 201 -0.05 -5.38 9.64
CA ILE A 201 0.54 -4.17 9.09
C ILE A 201 -0.43 -3.60 8.05
N LEU A 202 -0.79 -2.34 8.15
CA LEU A 202 -1.65 -1.63 7.19
C LEU A 202 -0.85 -0.53 6.50
N LEU A 203 -0.74 -0.63 5.17
CA LEU A 203 -0.06 0.35 4.33
C LEU A 203 -1.09 1.12 3.51
N LEU A 204 -1.12 2.43 3.66
CA LEU A 204 -2.05 3.35 2.99
C LEU A 204 -1.22 4.36 2.18
N ASP A 205 -1.17 4.18 0.85
CA ASP A 205 -0.39 5.05 -0.04
C ASP A 205 -1.30 6.08 -0.69
N ASP A 206 -1.34 7.28 -0.14
CA ASP A 206 -2.11 8.46 -0.59
C ASP A 206 -3.58 8.16 -0.97
N CYS A 207 -4.14 7.13 -0.33
CA CYS A 207 -5.44 6.57 -0.68
C CYS A 207 -6.65 7.35 -0.12
N LEU A 208 -6.43 8.52 0.46
CA LEU A 208 -7.48 9.43 0.95
C LEU A 208 -7.55 10.73 0.15
N SER A 209 -6.70 10.91 -0.85
CA SER A 209 -6.59 12.16 -1.62
C SER A 209 -7.86 12.53 -2.41
N ALA A 210 -8.66 11.55 -2.85
CA ALA A 210 -9.93 11.76 -3.55
C ALA A 210 -11.16 11.76 -2.62
N VAL A 211 -10.95 11.72 -1.30
CA VAL A 211 -12.00 11.76 -0.28
C VAL A 211 -12.12 13.18 0.27
N ASP A 212 -13.35 13.62 0.56
CA ASP A 212 -13.58 14.90 1.24
C ASP A 212 -13.09 14.88 2.70
N THR A 213 -12.81 16.03 3.25
CA THR A 213 -12.16 16.20 4.56
C THR A 213 -12.97 15.57 5.70
N ASP A 214 -14.30 15.70 5.69
CA ASP A 214 -15.15 15.17 6.76
C ASP A 214 -15.15 13.64 6.73
N THR A 215 -15.27 13.05 5.54
CA THR A 215 -15.17 11.59 5.34
C THR A 215 -13.76 11.07 5.64
N GLU A 216 -12.70 11.82 5.31
CA GLU A 216 -11.32 11.50 5.66
C GLU A 216 -11.16 11.42 7.19
N ASP A 217 -11.60 12.43 7.91
CA ASP A 217 -11.55 12.46 9.39
C ASP A 217 -12.33 11.29 10.02
N GLU A 218 -13.49 10.93 9.47
CA GLU A 218 -14.26 9.76 9.93
C GLU A 218 -13.51 8.44 9.70
N ILE A 219 -12.91 8.28 8.51
CA ILE A 219 -12.08 7.11 8.19
C ILE A 219 -10.90 7.01 9.16
N LEU A 220 -10.18 8.12 9.38
CA LEU A 220 -9.02 8.16 10.27
C LEU A 220 -9.40 7.84 11.72
N LYS A 221 -10.55 8.34 12.21
CA LYS A 221 -11.08 7.98 13.53
C LYS A 221 -11.39 6.48 13.63
N HIS A 222 -12.04 5.90 12.61
CA HIS A 222 -12.29 4.47 12.56
C HIS A 222 -10.99 3.67 12.48
N LEU A 223 -10.04 4.09 11.65
CA LEU A 223 -8.71 3.47 11.58
C LEU A 223 -8.02 3.52 12.93
N LYS A 224 -8.00 4.65 13.63
CA LYS A 224 -7.40 4.79 14.97
C LYS A 224 -8.01 3.83 15.98
N SER A 225 -9.32 3.54 15.91
CA SER A 225 -9.97 2.54 16.76
C SER A 225 -9.56 1.11 16.44
N ILE A 226 -9.12 0.85 15.20
CA ILE A 226 -8.76 -0.48 14.70
C ILE A 226 -7.24 -0.72 14.82
N THR A 227 -6.45 0.36 14.77
CA THR A 227 -4.99 0.32 14.75
C THR A 227 -4.35 0.15 16.12
N LYS A 228 -5.11 0.19 17.21
CA LYS A 228 -4.58 0.00 18.58
C LYS A 228 -3.70 -1.25 18.74
N ASP A 229 -3.89 -2.25 17.86
CA ASP A 229 -3.14 -3.51 17.86
C ASP A 229 -2.44 -3.78 16.53
N ARG A 230 -2.24 -2.76 15.68
CA ARG A 230 -1.70 -2.92 14.32
C ARG A 230 -0.74 -1.80 13.96
N THR A 231 0.34 -2.16 13.31
CA THR A 231 1.26 -1.18 12.73
C THR A 231 0.64 -0.57 11.49
N THR A 232 0.53 0.76 11.44
CA THR A 232 -0.07 1.47 10.31
C THR A 232 0.93 2.44 9.72
N ILE A 233 1.06 2.45 8.41
CA ILE A 233 1.91 3.40 7.68
C ILE A 233 1.01 4.15 6.71
N ILE A 234 0.95 5.48 6.86
CA ILE A 234 0.13 6.37 6.05
C ILE A 234 1.04 7.28 5.26
N VAL A 235 1.04 7.15 3.95
CA VAL A 235 1.62 8.13 3.04
C VAL A 235 0.54 9.13 2.67
N SER A 236 0.78 10.42 2.82
CA SER A 236 -0.14 11.46 2.39
C SER A 236 0.59 12.75 2.01
N HIS A 237 -0.03 13.50 1.11
CA HIS A 237 0.33 14.87 0.80
C HIS A 237 -0.43 15.90 1.67
N ARG A 238 -1.42 15.43 2.46
CA ARG A 238 -2.20 16.25 3.39
C ARG A 238 -1.71 16.07 4.81
N ILE A 239 -1.39 17.16 5.49
CA ILE A 239 -0.99 17.13 6.90
C ILE A 239 -2.17 16.72 7.79
N SER A 240 -3.41 17.04 7.41
CA SER A 240 -4.63 16.60 8.12
C SER A 240 -4.66 15.07 8.34
N SER A 241 -4.27 14.29 7.34
CA SER A 241 -4.21 12.84 7.42
C SER A 241 -3.14 12.31 8.38
N LEU A 242 -2.09 13.10 8.64
CA LEU A 242 -0.90 12.66 9.38
C LEU A 242 -0.81 13.24 10.80
N LYS A 243 -1.55 14.29 11.12
CA LYS A 243 -1.46 15.04 12.42
C LYS A 243 -1.65 14.16 13.66
N HIS A 244 -2.28 13.00 13.52
CA HIS A 244 -2.54 12.07 14.60
C HIS A 244 -1.62 10.82 14.58
N ALA A 245 -0.64 10.77 13.69
CA ALA A 245 0.37 9.73 13.68
C ALA A 245 1.29 9.83 14.90
N ASP A 246 1.73 8.67 15.42
CA ASP A 246 2.63 8.61 16.57
C ASP A 246 4.03 9.13 16.23
N ASN A 247 4.40 8.98 14.96
CA ASN A 247 5.65 9.49 14.41
C ASN A 247 5.42 9.87 12.94
N ILE A 248 6.06 10.94 12.48
CA ILE A 248 6.00 11.43 11.10
C ILE A 248 7.43 11.55 10.58
N ILE A 249 7.65 11.07 9.36
CA ILE A 249 8.91 11.28 8.64
C ILE A 249 8.67 12.12 7.39
N VAL A 250 9.60 13.02 7.12
CA VAL A 250 9.68 13.75 5.85
C VAL A 250 10.75 13.10 4.99
N VAL A 251 10.35 12.64 3.80
CA VAL A 251 11.26 12.01 2.85
C VAL A 251 11.55 12.97 1.69
N GLN A 252 12.83 13.23 1.45
CA GLN A 252 13.32 14.02 0.31
C GLN A 252 14.51 13.31 -0.34
N ASN A 253 14.49 13.18 -1.65
CA ASN A 253 15.56 12.56 -2.44
C ASN A 253 16.02 11.19 -1.86
N GLY A 254 15.05 10.37 -1.46
CA GLY A 254 15.30 9.05 -0.90
C GLY A 254 15.87 9.02 0.52
N LYS A 255 15.89 10.15 1.24
CA LYS A 255 16.41 10.25 2.61
C LYS A 255 15.35 10.78 3.56
N ILE A 256 15.41 10.36 4.84
CA ILE A 256 14.64 10.98 5.91
C ILE A 256 15.36 12.27 6.31
N VAL A 257 14.69 13.43 6.14
CA VAL A 257 15.26 14.76 6.45
C VAL A 257 14.68 15.36 7.72
N GLN A 258 13.46 14.97 8.12
CA GLN A 258 12.85 15.35 9.38
C GLN A 258 12.09 14.16 9.94
N GLN A 259 12.04 14.05 11.27
CA GLN A 259 11.29 13.03 12.00
C GLN A 259 10.83 13.58 13.35
N GLY A 260 9.60 13.27 13.72
CA GLY A 260 9.02 13.69 15.00
C GLY A 260 7.49 13.60 15.00
N GLN A 261 6.86 14.09 16.05
CA GLN A 261 5.40 14.25 16.11
C GLN A 261 4.96 15.53 15.39
N HIS A 262 3.68 15.62 15.07
CA HIS A 262 3.11 16.83 14.44
C HIS A 262 3.46 18.12 15.19
N THR A 263 3.27 18.12 16.51
CA THR A 263 3.54 19.26 17.38
C THR A 263 5.00 19.74 17.31
N ASP A 264 5.93 18.82 17.22
CA ASP A 264 7.35 19.13 17.16
C ASP A 264 7.74 19.67 15.78
N LEU A 265 7.26 19.00 14.72
CA LEU A 265 7.60 19.35 13.34
C LEU A 265 7.03 20.70 12.89
N VAL A 266 5.88 21.12 13.40
CA VAL A 266 5.34 22.46 13.14
C VAL A 266 6.22 23.56 13.75
N GLY A 267 6.92 23.29 14.87
CA GLY A 267 7.84 24.23 15.51
C GLY A 267 9.22 24.32 14.83
N ILE A 268 9.59 23.34 14.01
CA ILE A 268 10.94 23.23 13.41
C ILE A 268 10.91 23.75 11.97
N MET A 269 11.83 24.65 11.63
CA MET A 269 11.99 25.12 10.24
C MET A 269 12.27 23.95 9.30
N GLY A 270 11.59 23.91 8.15
CA GLY A 270 11.76 22.92 7.10
C GLY A 270 10.47 22.55 6.38
N TYR A 271 10.57 21.55 5.51
CA TYR A 271 9.50 21.17 4.59
C TYR A 271 8.13 20.94 5.26
N TYR A 272 8.12 20.31 6.45
CA TYR A 272 6.86 20.01 7.14
C TYR A 272 6.12 21.29 7.56
N LYS A 273 6.84 22.24 8.16
CA LYS A 273 6.28 23.54 8.59
C LYS A 273 5.81 24.37 7.40
N GLU A 274 6.62 24.48 6.36
CA GLU A 274 6.27 25.20 5.13
C GLU A 274 4.98 24.67 4.51
N LEU A 275 4.87 23.34 4.40
CA LEU A 275 3.68 22.69 3.86
C LEU A 275 2.45 22.91 4.77
N PHE A 276 2.64 22.87 6.09
CA PHE A 276 1.58 23.14 7.07
C PHE A 276 1.01 24.54 6.91
N GLU A 277 1.87 25.56 6.81
CA GLU A 277 1.47 26.96 6.62
C GLU A 277 0.68 27.15 5.31
N ILE A 278 1.16 26.54 4.21
CA ILE A 278 0.47 26.58 2.91
C ILE A 278 -0.93 25.95 3.00
N GLN A 279 -1.05 24.78 3.65
CA GLN A 279 -2.33 24.08 3.75
C GLN A 279 -3.32 24.77 4.69
N GLN A 280 -2.85 25.45 5.72
CA GLN A 280 -3.71 26.28 6.58
C GLN A 280 -4.32 27.48 5.83
N VAL A 281 -3.53 28.20 5.06
CA VAL A 281 -4.02 29.35 4.26
C VAL A 281 -5.04 28.90 3.21
N GLY A 282 -4.85 27.71 2.62
CA GLY A 282 -5.79 27.13 1.65
C GLY A 282 -7.13 26.67 2.24
N SER A 283 -7.16 26.35 3.54
CA SER A 283 -8.36 25.89 4.25
C SER A 283 -9.21 27.04 4.82
N SER A 284 -8.71 28.27 4.78
CA SER A 284 -9.38 29.47 5.33
C SER A 284 -10.14 30.29 4.26
N LYS A 285 -10.23 29.78 3.05
CA LYS A 285 -11.02 30.31 1.93
C LYS A 285 -12.15 29.33 1.59
#